data_09ca282011414b60a6a34ffe2a1a8a18
#
_entry.id   09ca282011414b60a6a34ffe2a1a8a18
#
_cell.length_a   1.000
_cell.length_b   1.000
_cell.length_c   1.000
_cell.angle_alpha   90.00
_cell.angle_beta   90.00
_cell.angle_gamma   90.00
#
_symmetry.space_group_name_H-M   'P 1'
#
loop_
_entity.id
_entity.type
_entity.pdbx_description
1 polymer ?
#
loop_
_entity_poly.entity_id
_entity_poly.type
_entity_poly.pdbx_seq_one_letter_code
_entity_poly.pdbx_strand_id
1 'polypeptide(L)'
;MFAAASPAATPPAEAPEHFVQRFYDLYNPMSASGWARAIRSQALWDFLDPALARALKADADAQANSPNDIVGLDFDPFLSAQDPWHKYEAGKASKAGAGYAVRVHGVVKGRRRLAPSLVVDVKPAGDHWVIKDFHYPDGDDLIGDLRQNQKDRDHAKPNRGVKRSDFLDGE
;
A
#
# COMPACT_ATOMS: atom_id res chain seq x y z
N MET A 1 -1.36 12.59 41.47
CA MET A 1 -1.96 12.55 40.11
C MET A 1 -1.54 11.21 39.51
N PHE A 2 -2.38 10.19 39.55
CA PHE A 2 -2.05 8.87 38.98
C PHE A 2 -2.51 8.85 37.54
N ALA A 3 -1.54 8.71 36.61
CA ALA A 3 -1.85 8.44 35.23
C ALA A 3 -2.38 7.00 35.14
N ALA A 4 -3.64 6.86 34.77
CA ALA A 4 -4.23 5.57 34.49
C ALA A 4 -3.55 5.01 33.21
N ALA A 5 -2.82 3.91 33.36
CA ALA A 5 -2.31 3.16 32.22
C ALA A 5 -3.52 2.64 31.41
N SER A 6 -3.65 3.07 30.17
CA SER A 6 -4.64 2.48 29.24
C SER A 6 -4.39 0.96 29.17
N PRO A 7 -5.44 0.13 29.27
CA PRO A 7 -5.27 -1.30 29.12
C PRO A 7 -4.68 -1.60 27.74
N ALA A 8 -3.62 -2.38 27.69
CA ALA A 8 -3.06 -2.88 26.45
C ALA A 8 -4.14 -3.64 25.70
N ALA A 9 -4.45 -3.21 24.47
CA ALA A 9 -5.44 -3.89 23.65
C ALA A 9 -5.03 -5.37 23.48
N THR A 10 -5.97 -6.26 23.69
CA THR A 10 -5.75 -7.70 23.45
C THR A 10 -5.44 -7.88 21.96
N PRO A 11 -4.36 -8.58 21.62
CA PRO A 11 -4.04 -8.81 20.21
C PRO A 11 -5.16 -9.63 19.53
N PRO A 12 -5.40 -9.43 18.22
CA PRO A 12 -6.36 -10.22 17.47
C PRO A 12 -6.14 -11.73 17.66
N ALA A 13 -7.20 -12.51 17.69
CA ALA A 13 -7.14 -13.98 17.89
C ALA A 13 -6.53 -14.71 16.67
N GLU A 14 -6.66 -14.14 15.49
CA GLU A 14 -6.08 -14.68 14.24
C GLU A 14 -4.56 -14.45 14.22
N ALA A 15 -3.79 -15.44 13.78
CA ALA A 15 -2.35 -15.28 13.56
C ALA A 15 -2.09 -14.29 12.40
N PRO A 16 -1.08 -13.38 12.51
CA PRO A 16 -0.83 -12.36 11.50
C PRO A 16 -0.50 -12.94 10.12
N GLU A 17 0.18 -14.08 10.03
CA GLU A 17 0.43 -14.77 8.75
C GLU A 17 -0.83 -15.32 8.10
N HIS A 18 -1.82 -15.76 8.86
CA HIS A 18 -3.11 -16.21 8.33
C HIS A 18 -3.90 -15.02 7.79
N PHE A 19 -3.89 -13.91 8.47
CA PHE A 19 -4.50 -12.66 8.00
C PHE A 19 -3.90 -12.21 6.67
N VAL A 20 -2.56 -12.17 6.57
CA VAL A 20 -1.86 -11.81 5.32
C VAL A 20 -2.13 -12.83 4.22
N GLN A 21 -2.21 -14.13 4.53
CA GLN A 21 -2.58 -15.14 3.53
C GLN A 21 -3.99 -14.88 2.97
N ARG A 22 -4.98 -14.57 3.82
CA ARG A 22 -6.34 -14.23 3.34
C ARG A 22 -6.35 -12.99 2.45
N PHE A 23 -5.50 -12.00 2.72
CA PHE A 23 -5.32 -10.86 1.82
C PHE A 23 -4.87 -11.32 0.43
N TYR A 24 -3.87 -12.18 0.33
CA TYR A 24 -3.39 -12.69 -0.96
C TYR A 24 -4.37 -13.64 -1.63
N ASP A 25 -5.13 -14.44 -0.88
CA ASP A 25 -6.19 -15.29 -1.43
C ASP A 25 -7.30 -14.46 -2.08
N LEU A 26 -7.60 -13.28 -1.50
CA LEU A 26 -8.50 -12.31 -2.11
C LEU A 26 -7.86 -11.58 -3.30
N TYR A 27 -6.61 -11.10 -3.13
CA TYR A 27 -5.97 -10.19 -4.08
C TYR A 27 -5.47 -10.90 -5.34
N ASN A 28 -4.91 -12.11 -5.24
CA ASN A 28 -4.35 -12.82 -6.40
C ASN A 28 -5.32 -12.91 -7.60
N PRO A 29 -6.60 -13.31 -7.45
CA PRO A 29 -7.53 -13.30 -8.56
C PRO A 29 -7.90 -11.88 -9.05
N MET A 30 -7.82 -10.87 -8.19
CA MET A 30 -8.13 -9.47 -8.54
C MET A 30 -6.99 -8.81 -9.31
N SER A 31 -5.74 -9.23 -9.10
CA SER A 31 -4.52 -8.62 -9.66
C SER A 31 -4.52 -8.59 -11.19
N ALA A 32 -5.17 -9.55 -11.84
CA ALA A 32 -5.33 -9.60 -13.30
C ALA A 32 -6.03 -8.34 -13.88
N SER A 33 -6.85 -7.65 -13.08
CA SER A 33 -7.50 -6.38 -13.48
C SER A 33 -6.68 -5.13 -13.16
N GLY A 34 -5.50 -5.30 -12.57
CA GLY A 34 -4.61 -4.25 -12.10
C GLY A 34 -4.97 -3.72 -10.71
N TRP A 35 -3.94 -3.34 -9.94
CA TRP A 35 -4.08 -2.87 -8.56
C TRP A 35 -4.96 -1.62 -8.43
N ALA A 36 -4.84 -0.68 -9.38
CA ALA A 36 -5.60 0.57 -9.38
C ALA A 36 -7.13 0.33 -9.50
N ARG A 37 -7.54 -0.78 -10.12
CA ARG A 37 -8.94 -1.20 -10.14
C ARG A 37 -9.31 -1.95 -8.87
N ALA A 38 -8.43 -2.85 -8.41
CA ALA A 38 -8.67 -3.65 -7.21
C ALA A 38 -8.85 -2.78 -5.96
N ILE A 39 -8.09 -1.68 -5.82
CA ILE A 39 -8.19 -0.76 -4.66
C ILE A 39 -9.56 -0.06 -4.56
N ARG A 40 -10.41 -0.15 -5.56
CA ARG A 40 -11.81 0.36 -5.50
C ARG A 40 -12.77 -0.61 -4.82
N SER A 41 -12.33 -1.85 -4.53
CA SER A 41 -13.13 -2.85 -3.83
C SER A 41 -13.11 -2.63 -2.32
N GLN A 42 -14.28 -2.52 -1.70
CA GLN A 42 -14.41 -2.44 -0.24
C GLN A 42 -13.78 -3.65 0.46
N ALA A 43 -13.91 -4.85 -0.13
CA ALA A 43 -13.33 -6.06 0.44
C ALA A 43 -11.79 -5.99 0.59
N LEU A 44 -11.10 -5.24 -0.29
CA LEU A 44 -9.66 -5.00 -0.14
C LEU A 44 -9.37 -3.97 0.95
N TRP A 45 -10.22 -2.94 1.07
CA TRP A 45 -10.06 -1.92 2.11
C TRP A 45 -10.13 -2.47 3.52
N ASP A 46 -10.93 -3.52 3.74
CA ASP A 46 -11.10 -4.13 5.07
C ASP A 46 -9.79 -4.77 5.59
N PHE A 47 -8.83 -5.02 4.69
CA PHE A 47 -7.48 -5.47 5.06
C PHE A 47 -6.49 -4.33 5.33
N LEU A 48 -6.73 -3.13 4.83
CA LEU A 48 -5.75 -2.05 4.83
C LEU A 48 -6.00 -1.07 5.99
N ASP A 49 -4.91 -0.50 6.49
CA ASP A 49 -5.06 0.70 7.32
C ASP A 49 -5.82 1.77 6.53
N PRO A 50 -6.83 2.43 7.12
CA PRO A 50 -7.64 3.41 6.40
C PRO A 50 -6.85 4.56 5.76
N ALA A 51 -5.71 4.94 6.35
CA ALA A 51 -4.85 5.98 5.77
C ALA A 51 -4.13 5.45 4.53
N LEU A 52 -3.63 4.22 4.58
CA LEU A 52 -2.98 3.56 3.42
C LEU A 52 -3.99 3.37 2.28
N ALA A 53 -5.20 2.88 2.57
CA ALA A 53 -6.24 2.69 1.56
C ALA A 53 -6.61 4.01 0.85
N ARG A 54 -6.73 5.11 1.60
CA ARG A 54 -6.99 6.44 1.02
C ARG A 54 -5.83 6.94 0.16
N ALA A 55 -4.59 6.73 0.60
CA ALA A 55 -3.41 7.16 -0.15
C ALA A 55 -3.28 6.39 -1.48
N LEU A 56 -3.47 5.08 -1.47
CA LEU A 56 -3.51 4.24 -2.67
C LEU A 56 -4.62 4.67 -3.64
N LYS A 57 -5.82 4.91 -3.12
CA LYS A 57 -6.92 5.38 -3.97
C LYS A 57 -6.62 6.75 -4.59
N ALA A 58 -6.05 7.67 -3.82
CA ALA A 58 -5.68 8.99 -4.33
C ALA A 58 -4.60 8.92 -5.42
N ASP A 59 -3.62 8.02 -5.27
CA ASP A 59 -2.58 7.78 -6.26
C ASP A 59 -3.16 7.17 -7.55
N ALA A 60 -4.03 6.17 -7.43
CA ALA A 60 -4.74 5.56 -8.57
C ALA A 60 -5.65 6.57 -9.30
N ASP A 61 -6.31 7.47 -8.57
CA ASP A 61 -7.16 8.52 -9.16
C ASP A 61 -6.30 9.58 -9.87
N ALA A 62 -5.14 9.95 -9.30
CA ALA A 62 -4.21 10.87 -9.95
C ALA A 62 -3.68 10.32 -11.27
N GLN A 63 -3.26 9.04 -11.29
CA GLN A 63 -2.80 8.39 -12.51
C GLN A 63 -3.93 8.28 -13.57
N ALA A 64 -5.15 7.96 -13.16
CA ALA A 64 -6.30 7.89 -14.07
C ALA A 64 -6.64 9.24 -14.72
N ASN A 65 -6.37 10.34 -14.03
CA ASN A 65 -6.56 11.71 -14.52
C ASN A 65 -5.37 12.25 -15.33
N SER A 66 -4.28 11.48 -15.47
CA SER A 66 -3.07 11.86 -16.20
C SER A 66 -2.63 10.74 -17.15
N PRO A 67 -3.44 10.41 -18.17
CA PRO A 67 -3.22 9.21 -19.00
C PRO A 67 -1.94 9.26 -19.85
N ASN A 68 -1.35 10.44 -20.06
CA ASN A 68 -0.15 10.63 -20.88
C ASN A 68 1.14 10.75 -20.06
N ASP A 69 1.03 10.77 -18.72
CA ASP A 69 2.15 10.95 -17.81
C ASP A 69 2.12 9.89 -16.72
N ILE A 70 3.28 9.47 -16.25
CA ILE A 70 3.38 8.61 -15.05
C ILE A 70 3.44 9.55 -13.83
N VAL A 71 2.34 9.61 -13.09
CA VAL A 71 2.20 10.46 -11.90
C VAL A 71 1.84 9.69 -10.64
N GLY A 72 1.62 8.38 -10.77
CA GLY A 72 1.32 7.42 -9.71
C GLY A 72 2.27 6.23 -9.75
N LEU A 73 1.95 5.19 -8.97
CA LEU A 73 2.70 3.94 -8.98
C LEU A 73 2.58 3.25 -10.35
N ASP A 74 3.72 2.90 -10.95
CA ASP A 74 3.84 2.23 -12.23
C ASP A 74 4.05 0.71 -12.12
N PHE A 75 3.92 0.18 -10.91
CA PHE A 75 4.02 -1.25 -10.59
C PHE A 75 2.88 -1.69 -9.67
N ASP A 76 2.69 -3.01 -9.51
CA ASP A 76 1.72 -3.56 -8.56
C ASP A 76 2.31 -3.50 -7.13
N PRO A 77 1.80 -2.61 -6.24
CA PRO A 77 2.38 -2.41 -4.92
C PRO A 77 2.19 -3.59 -3.96
N PHE A 78 1.24 -4.47 -4.23
CA PHE A 78 0.95 -5.64 -3.39
C PHE A 78 1.76 -6.86 -3.80
N LEU A 79 2.32 -6.87 -5.01
CA LEU A 79 3.07 -7.99 -5.57
C LEU A 79 4.56 -7.66 -5.79
N SER A 80 4.94 -6.37 -5.66
CA SER A 80 6.31 -5.87 -5.89
C SER A 80 6.85 -6.29 -7.27
N ALA A 81 6.00 -6.22 -8.31
CA ALA A 81 6.40 -6.69 -9.63
C ALA A 81 5.59 -6.04 -10.74
N GLN A 82 6.25 -5.80 -11.88
CA GLN A 82 5.59 -5.52 -13.16
C GLN A 82 5.11 -6.82 -13.82
N ASP A 83 5.85 -7.93 -13.61
CA ASP A 83 5.49 -9.30 -14.02
C ASP A 83 5.27 -10.19 -12.79
N PRO A 84 4.07 -10.17 -12.18
CA PRO A 84 3.82 -10.88 -10.93
C PRO A 84 3.77 -12.39 -11.09
N TRP A 85 4.12 -13.10 -10.04
CA TRP A 85 3.91 -14.55 -9.95
C TRP A 85 2.41 -14.87 -9.90
N HIS A 86 2.01 -16.03 -10.38
CA HIS A 86 0.60 -16.43 -10.38
C HIS A 86 0.02 -16.61 -8.97
N LYS A 87 0.88 -16.83 -7.96
CA LYS A 87 0.46 -17.03 -6.58
C LYS A 87 1.49 -16.48 -5.62
N TYR A 88 1.01 -15.96 -4.50
CA TYR A 88 1.82 -15.49 -3.38
C TYR A 88 1.39 -16.21 -2.10
N GLU A 89 2.34 -16.53 -1.24
CA GLU A 89 2.11 -17.22 0.03
C GLU A 89 2.77 -16.44 1.18
N ALA A 90 2.00 -16.24 2.25
CA ALA A 90 2.50 -15.70 3.49
C ALA A 90 3.45 -16.71 4.15
N GLY A 91 4.58 -16.20 4.59
CA GLY A 91 5.54 -16.93 5.40
C GLY A 91 5.35 -16.63 6.88
N LYS A 92 6.36 -16.98 7.68
CA LYS A 92 6.34 -16.78 9.12
C LYS A 92 6.36 -15.29 9.47
N ALA A 93 5.50 -14.91 10.41
CA ALA A 93 5.49 -13.59 11.03
C ALA A 93 6.66 -13.45 12.03
N SER A 94 7.19 -12.24 12.15
CA SER A 94 8.14 -11.84 13.17
C SER A 94 7.65 -10.56 13.86
N LYS A 95 7.91 -10.42 15.16
CA LYS A 95 7.51 -9.23 15.92
C LYS A 95 8.21 -7.99 15.36
N ALA A 96 7.43 -6.91 15.12
CA ALA A 96 7.92 -5.63 14.61
C ALA A 96 7.18 -4.49 15.34
N GLY A 97 7.83 -3.85 16.29
CA GLY A 97 7.21 -2.82 17.13
C GLY A 97 5.93 -3.29 17.80
N ALA A 98 4.83 -2.56 17.61
CA ALA A 98 3.50 -2.91 18.13
C ALA A 98 2.76 -3.96 17.28
N GLY A 99 3.30 -4.33 16.12
CA GLY A 99 2.70 -5.28 15.18
C GLY A 99 3.61 -6.43 14.81
N TYR A 100 3.49 -6.88 13.57
CA TYR A 100 4.29 -7.97 13.00
C TYR A 100 4.68 -7.65 11.56
N ALA A 101 5.85 -8.16 11.16
CA ALA A 101 6.32 -8.21 9.79
C ALA A 101 6.14 -9.65 9.26
N VAL A 102 5.42 -9.79 8.15
CA VAL A 102 5.12 -11.08 7.50
C VAL A 102 5.84 -11.13 6.16
N ARG A 103 6.75 -12.09 5.98
CA ARG A 103 7.41 -12.32 4.70
C ARG A 103 6.45 -12.96 3.72
N VAL A 104 6.41 -12.43 2.49
CA VAL A 104 5.55 -12.96 1.42
C VAL A 104 6.42 -13.47 0.29
N HIS A 105 6.10 -14.65 -0.22
CA HIS A 105 6.91 -15.36 -1.21
C HIS A 105 6.07 -15.66 -2.45
N GLY A 106 6.61 -15.37 -3.61
CA GLY A 106 6.05 -15.83 -4.87
C GLY A 106 6.17 -17.36 -5.01
N VAL A 107 5.19 -17.97 -5.66
CA VAL A 107 5.14 -19.40 -5.94
C VAL A 107 5.36 -19.64 -7.44
N VAL A 108 6.35 -20.45 -7.77
CA VAL A 108 6.71 -20.82 -9.15
C VAL A 108 6.60 -22.31 -9.33
N LYS A 109 5.79 -22.77 -10.29
CA LYS A 109 5.56 -24.20 -10.55
C LYS A 109 5.23 -25.00 -9.28
N GLY A 110 4.37 -24.42 -8.43
CA GLY A 110 3.95 -25.03 -7.17
C GLY A 110 4.99 -25.01 -6.05
N ARG A 111 6.14 -24.35 -6.23
CA ARG A 111 7.19 -24.24 -5.21
C ARG A 111 7.33 -22.79 -4.74
N ARG A 112 7.30 -22.59 -3.45
CA ARG A 112 7.58 -21.29 -2.82
C ARG A 112 9.04 -20.90 -3.00
N ARG A 113 9.30 -19.69 -3.43
CA ARG A 113 10.65 -19.12 -3.54
C ARG A 113 11.27 -18.97 -2.14
N LEU A 114 12.58 -19.19 -2.03
CA LEU A 114 13.30 -19.02 -0.77
C LEU A 114 13.37 -17.55 -0.34
N ALA A 115 13.74 -16.67 -1.27
CA ALA A 115 13.74 -15.25 -1.01
C ALA A 115 12.30 -14.71 -0.99
N PRO A 116 11.94 -13.87 -0.01
CA PRO A 116 10.66 -13.18 -0.02
C PRO A 116 10.59 -12.21 -1.20
N SER A 117 9.40 -12.05 -1.77
CA SER A 117 9.13 -11.04 -2.78
C SER A 117 8.93 -9.67 -2.14
N LEU A 118 8.38 -9.65 -0.92
CA LEU A 118 8.18 -8.44 -0.13
C LEU A 118 7.88 -8.83 1.34
N VAL A 119 7.81 -7.82 2.20
CA VAL A 119 7.41 -7.97 3.61
C VAL A 119 6.20 -7.08 3.86
N VAL A 120 5.18 -7.64 4.52
CA VAL A 120 3.94 -6.93 4.88
C VAL A 120 3.95 -6.61 6.36
N ASP A 121 3.89 -5.34 6.71
CA ASP A 121 3.71 -4.89 8.08
C ASP A 121 2.23 -4.87 8.45
N VAL A 122 1.88 -5.55 9.53
CA VAL A 122 0.53 -5.54 10.09
C VAL A 122 0.53 -5.00 11.52
N LYS A 123 -0.55 -4.31 11.88
CA LYS A 123 -0.78 -3.83 13.25
C LYS A 123 -2.19 -4.19 13.72
N PRO A 124 -2.41 -4.31 15.04
CA PRO A 124 -3.75 -4.49 15.58
C PRO A 124 -4.58 -3.20 15.40
N ALA A 125 -5.86 -3.38 15.07
CA ALA A 125 -6.87 -2.34 15.01
C ALA A 125 -8.13 -2.84 15.71
N GLY A 126 -8.17 -2.70 17.04
CA GLY A 126 -9.18 -3.32 17.89
C GLY A 126 -8.96 -4.84 17.95
N ASP A 127 -9.95 -5.60 17.53
CA ASP A 127 -10.00 -7.08 17.55
C ASP A 127 -9.51 -7.74 16.24
N HIS A 128 -9.05 -6.96 15.27
CA HIS A 128 -8.57 -7.44 13.98
C HIS A 128 -7.22 -6.83 13.60
N TRP A 129 -6.58 -7.40 12.56
CA TRP A 129 -5.37 -6.87 11.97
C TRP A 129 -5.72 -5.90 10.83
N VAL A 130 -4.81 -4.95 10.57
CA VAL A 130 -4.78 -4.16 9.33
C VAL A 130 -3.36 -4.12 8.81
N ILE A 131 -3.21 -4.13 7.48
CA ILE A 131 -1.93 -3.92 6.81
C ILE A 131 -1.59 -2.43 6.91
N LYS A 132 -0.42 -2.18 7.47
CA LYS A 132 0.13 -0.83 7.67
C LYS A 132 0.99 -0.39 6.49
N ASP A 133 1.82 -1.31 5.96
CA ASP A 133 2.79 -1.01 4.92
C ASP A 133 3.26 -2.26 4.19
N PHE A 134 3.92 -2.05 3.02
CA PHE A 134 4.60 -3.07 2.23
C PHE A 134 6.04 -2.61 2.02
N HIS A 135 7.01 -3.46 2.34
CA HIS A 135 8.44 -3.21 2.17
C HIS A 135 9.00 -4.07 1.04
N TYR A 136 9.77 -3.48 0.18
CA TYR A 136 10.29 -4.07 -1.04
C TYR A 136 11.74 -4.52 -0.89
N PRO A 137 12.23 -5.44 -1.76
CA PRO A 137 13.60 -5.97 -1.67
C PRO A 137 14.71 -4.95 -1.86
N ASP A 138 14.43 -3.84 -2.54
CA ASP A 138 15.35 -2.71 -2.80
C ASP A 138 15.52 -1.79 -1.60
N GLY A 139 14.69 -1.94 -0.57
CA GLY A 139 14.71 -1.16 0.66
C GLY A 139 13.68 -0.04 0.70
N ASP A 140 12.92 0.16 -0.37
CA ASP A 140 11.81 1.11 -0.41
C ASP A 140 10.55 0.54 0.27
N ASP A 141 9.60 1.39 0.58
CA ASP A 141 8.30 1.03 1.15
C ASP A 141 7.16 1.80 0.47
N LEU A 142 5.97 1.20 0.48
CA LEU A 142 4.81 1.73 -0.20
C LEU A 142 4.41 3.13 0.31
N ILE A 143 4.47 3.36 1.61
CA ILE A 143 4.13 4.67 2.18
C ILE A 143 5.11 5.74 1.71
N GLY A 144 6.39 5.40 1.61
CA GLY A 144 7.44 6.26 1.08
C GLY A 144 7.16 6.65 -0.37
N ASP A 145 6.88 5.67 -1.21
CA ASP A 145 6.56 5.87 -2.64
C ASP A 145 5.32 6.75 -2.83
N LEU A 146 4.24 6.45 -2.11
CA LEU A 146 3.01 7.24 -2.18
C LEU A 146 3.21 8.70 -1.74
N ARG A 147 4.05 8.93 -0.71
CA ARG A 147 4.41 10.28 -0.26
C ARG A 147 5.26 11.02 -1.28
N GLN A 148 6.20 10.31 -1.93
CA GLN A 148 7.03 10.90 -2.97
C GLN A 148 6.19 11.30 -4.18
N ASN A 149 5.36 10.39 -4.69
CA ASN A 149 4.44 10.69 -5.79
C ASN A 149 3.53 11.89 -5.48
N GLN A 150 3.02 11.97 -4.26
CA GLN A 150 2.19 13.11 -3.85
C GLN A 150 2.97 14.42 -3.87
N LYS A 151 4.21 14.44 -3.36
CA LYS A 151 5.08 15.63 -3.40
C LYS A 151 5.37 16.07 -4.83
N ASP A 152 5.68 15.11 -5.71
CA ASP A 152 6.01 15.39 -7.11
C ASP A 152 4.81 16.01 -7.84
N ARG A 153 3.60 15.47 -7.60
CA ARG A 153 2.34 16.06 -8.12
C ARG A 153 2.08 17.47 -7.60
N ASP A 154 2.37 17.72 -6.33
CA ASP A 154 2.16 19.04 -5.72
C ASP A 154 3.15 20.09 -6.26
N HIS A 155 4.38 19.69 -6.57
CA HIS A 155 5.38 20.55 -7.21
C HIS A 155 5.09 20.77 -8.70
N ALA A 156 4.52 19.80 -9.40
CA ALA A 156 4.17 19.91 -10.82
C ALA A 156 2.92 20.78 -11.08
N LYS A 157 2.10 21.05 -10.05
CA LYS A 157 0.96 21.99 -10.19
C LYS A 157 1.49 23.39 -10.49
N PRO A 158 1.11 24.02 -11.65
CA PRO A 158 1.50 25.39 -11.91
C PRO A 158 1.01 26.28 -10.77
N ASN A 159 1.90 27.15 -10.31
CA ASN A 159 1.60 28.12 -9.25
C ASN A 159 0.39 28.98 -9.69
N ARG A 160 -0.82 28.67 -9.15
CA ARG A 160 -2.08 29.36 -9.49
C ARG A 160 -2.12 30.78 -8.89
N GLY A 161 -0.99 31.49 -8.94
CA GLY A 161 -0.83 32.81 -8.35
C GLY A 161 -0.39 33.93 -9.29
N VAL A 162 -0.10 33.65 -10.57
CA VAL A 162 0.19 34.73 -11.54
C VAL A 162 -1.10 35.05 -12.29
N LYS A 163 -1.84 36.04 -11.81
CA LYS A 163 -2.87 36.72 -12.59
C LYS A 163 -2.23 37.27 -13.84
N ARG A 164 -2.61 36.76 -15.02
CA ARG A 164 -2.36 37.38 -16.33
C ARG A 164 -3.24 38.66 -16.44
N SER A 165 -2.94 39.69 -15.69
CA SER A 165 -3.64 40.96 -15.80
C SER A 165 -2.73 42.17 -16.01
N ASP A 166 -1.41 42.01 -16.12
CA ASP A 166 -0.49 43.17 -16.17
C ASP A 166 0.31 43.26 -17.50
N PHE A 167 -0.24 42.73 -18.61
CA PHE A 167 0.39 42.89 -19.94
C PHE A 167 -0.57 43.41 -21.02
N LEU A 168 -1.48 44.31 -20.68
CA LEU A 168 -2.24 45.10 -21.65
C LEU A 168 -2.51 46.47 -21.09
N ASP A 169 -1.49 47.30 -21.01
CA ASP A 169 -1.60 48.76 -21.11
C ASP A 169 -0.18 49.30 -21.31
N GLY A 170 0.11 49.76 -22.49
CA GLY A 170 1.38 50.37 -22.86
C GLY A 170 1.46 50.66 -24.34
N GLU A 171 0.63 51.61 -24.78
CA GLU A 171 1.06 52.43 -25.93
C GLU A 171 2.05 53.46 -25.52
#